data_8d246a094d506f6e91112d68c37d49ca
#
_entry.id   8d246a094d506f6e91112d68c37d49ca
#
_cell.length_a   1.000
_cell.length_b   1.000
_cell.length_c   1.000
_cell.angle_alpha   90.00
_cell.angle_beta   90.00
_cell.angle_gamma   90.00
#
_symmetry.space_group_name_H-M   'P 1'
#
loop_
_entity.id
_entity.type
_entity.pdbx_description
1 polymer ?
#
loop_
_entity_poly.entity_id
_entity_poly.type
_entity_poly.pdbx_seq_one_letter_code
_entity_poly.pdbx_strand_id
1 'polypeptide(L)'
;MSEISTYKLIKEKLQAIPNQRLKGSWFEKVSRRFLIEHDSANEYESIQLWSDWEKRGNEGDRGIDMVITTTSKEYIAVQCKFHQDSVSLNDLSTFLSKLQSGVKEVSFKKGIIISTSNLTSAALNEIEQIRRSKGIDIVEIAEEDFIYSQIDWEKFDPMQTQGELPLCDKKKPRPHQIEAIKATKEYFSDPKNTRGKLIMACGTGKTYTSLKIMEALDPKIMLFLAPSIALLSQTFREYAQEKSEPFYASIVCSDDKVGKGKKNKNDDDTDDIHFSELPLKPSTRLEDILSVHKKAQKENKRFIIFSTYQSALRIQEAQEVGLGEIDLIICDEAHRTVGAMYSSNERDDKNAFMLCHSDGNIKAKKRLYMTATPKVYSESSKAKAKESDNVIYSMDDADTFGEEIYTLNFSKAIALDLLTDYKVIILAVRKENLSGVTNSVNKKISRLEAEGTKLDKKLINNEFVCKIIGTHKGLAKQDLIALDDENKKDYDLQNKKRHHSLSKSHKLLQKH
;
A
#
# COMPACT_ATOMS: atom_id res chain seq x y z
N MET A 1 -23.51 0.88 2.47
CA MET A 1 -23.18 -0.19 3.44
C MET A 1 -21.92 -0.83 2.93
N SER A 2 -20.82 -0.77 3.69
CA SER A 2 -19.58 -1.48 3.36
C SER A 2 -19.90 -2.97 3.30
N GLU A 3 -19.65 -3.61 2.18
CA GLU A 3 -19.65 -5.08 2.08
C GLU A 3 -18.71 -5.59 3.16
N ILE A 4 -19.27 -6.10 4.24
CA ILE A 4 -18.55 -6.83 5.26
C ILE A 4 -18.03 -8.07 4.54
N SER A 5 -16.71 -8.19 4.44
CA SER A 5 -16.09 -9.34 3.79
C SER A 5 -16.71 -10.63 4.29
N THR A 6 -17.13 -11.47 3.36
CA THR A 6 -17.72 -12.78 3.66
C THR A 6 -16.74 -13.72 4.38
N TYR A 7 -15.43 -13.42 4.33
CA TYR A 7 -14.39 -14.11 5.11
C TYR A 7 -14.65 -14.07 6.63
N LYS A 8 -15.26 -12.99 7.13
CA LYS A 8 -15.61 -12.90 8.56
C LYS A 8 -16.50 -14.05 9.01
N LEU A 9 -17.41 -14.52 8.14
CA LEU A 9 -18.28 -15.66 8.44
C LEU A 9 -17.50 -16.96 8.60
N ILE A 10 -16.49 -17.20 7.74
CA ILE A 10 -15.61 -18.36 7.88
C ILE A 10 -14.77 -18.27 9.15
N LYS A 11 -14.23 -17.10 9.44
CA LYS A 11 -13.46 -16.87 10.68
C LYS A 11 -14.30 -17.14 11.92
N GLU A 12 -15.53 -16.66 11.97
CA GLU A 12 -16.46 -16.93 13.09
C GLU A 12 -16.78 -18.41 13.21
N LYS A 13 -17.03 -19.12 12.10
CA LYS A 13 -17.24 -20.58 12.10
C LYS A 13 -16.01 -21.34 12.63
N LEU A 14 -14.80 -20.95 12.22
CA LEU A 14 -13.56 -21.51 12.72
C LEU A 14 -13.36 -21.22 14.21
N GLN A 15 -13.66 -20.01 14.67
CA GLN A 15 -13.56 -19.64 16.07
C GLN A 15 -14.50 -20.44 16.96
N ALA A 16 -15.67 -20.77 16.46
CA ALA A 16 -16.67 -21.57 17.19
C ALA A 16 -16.26 -23.04 17.41
N ILE A 17 -15.23 -23.54 16.75
CA ILE A 17 -14.72 -24.90 16.95
C ILE A 17 -14.02 -24.98 18.31
N PRO A 18 -14.50 -25.80 19.28
CA PRO A 18 -13.93 -25.85 20.63
C PRO A 18 -12.54 -26.48 20.66
N ASN A 19 -12.29 -27.47 19.82
CA ASN A 19 -11.03 -28.22 19.80
C ASN A 19 -9.98 -27.51 18.96
N GLN A 20 -8.90 -27.05 19.62
CA GLN A 20 -7.81 -26.28 18.98
C GLN A 20 -7.12 -27.05 17.85
N ARG A 21 -6.90 -28.34 18.00
CA ARG A 21 -6.27 -29.17 16.96
C ARG A 21 -7.17 -29.28 15.73
N LEU A 22 -8.47 -29.50 15.95
CA LEU A 22 -9.45 -29.53 14.86
C LEU A 22 -9.56 -28.17 14.16
N LYS A 23 -9.53 -27.09 14.94
CA LYS A 23 -9.53 -25.71 14.43
C LYS A 23 -8.31 -25.46 13.52
N GLY A 24 -7.11 -25.85 13.95
CA GLY A 24 -5.89 -25.78 13.14
C GLY A 24 -6.03 -26.53 11.83
N SER A 25 -6.45 -27.79 11.88
CA SER A 25 -6.62 -28.63 10.69
C SER A 25 -7.67 -28.07 9.70
N TRP A 26 -8.71 -27.41 10.20
CA TRP A 26 -9.67 -26.72 9.33
C TRP A 26 -9.06 -25.49 8.68
N PHE A 27 -8.27 -24.71 9.43
CA PHE A 27 -7.59 -23.54 8.88
C PHE A 27 -6.55 -23.92 7.83
N GLU A 28 -5.83 -25.03 8.01
CA GLU A 28 -4.94 -25.58 6.98
C GLU A 28 -5.69 -25.89 5.68
N LYS A 29 -6.89 -26.48 5.75
CA LYS A 29 -7.72 -26.75 4.57
C LYS A 29 -8.19 -25.46 3.89
N VAL A 30 -8.65 -24.47 4.66
CA VAL A 30 -9.00 -23.13 4.16
C VAL A 30 -7.80 -22.50 3.46
N SER A 31 -6.64 -22.52 4.12
CA SER A 31 -5.39 -21.96 3.59
C SER A 31 -4.93 -22.66 2.31
N ARG A 32 -5.07 -23.99 2.24
CA ARG A 32 -4.76 -24.75 1.03
C ARG A 32 -5.62 -24.30 -0.16
N ARG A 33 -6.91 -24.14 0.06
CA ARG A 33 -7.84 -23.68 -0.99
C ARG A 33 -7.54 -22.26 -1.40
N PHE A 34 -7.22 -21.39 -0.44
CA PHE A 34 -6.79 -20.01 -0.70
C PHE A 34 -5.53 -19.96 -1.56
N LEU A 35 -4.51 -20.79 -1.26
CA LEU A 35 -3.26 -20.82 -2.02
C LEU A 35 -3.47 -21.22 -3.49
N ILE A 36 -4.47 -22.05 -3.80
CA ILE A 36 -4.82 -22.40 -5.18
C ILE A 36 -5.30 -21.16 -5.96
N GLU A 37 -6.11 -20.31 -5.35
CA GLU A 37 -6.57 -19.06 -5.97
C GLU A 37 -5.46 -18.01 -6.02
N HIS A 38 -4.61 -17.98 -4.99
CA HIS A 38 -3.52 -17.02 -4.85
C HIS A 38 -2.37 -17.26 -5.84
N ASP A 39 -2.28 -18.44 -6.45
CA ASP A 39 -1.29 -18.78 -7.49
C ASP A 39 -1.60 -18.07 -8.82
N SER A 40 -1.48 -16.77 -8.81
CA SER A 40 -1.77 -15.93 -9.98
C SER A 40 -0.83 -16.14 -11.18
N ALA A 41 0.34 -16.75 -10.93
CA ALA A 41 1.34 -17.04 -11.95
C ALA A 41 1.32 -18.50 -12.44
N ASN A 42 0.39 -19.32 -11.93
CA ASN A 42 0.35 -20.78 -12.16
C ASN A 42 1.70 -21.45 -11.90
N GLU A 43 2.36 -21.07 -10.83
CA GLU A 43 3.67 -21.61 -10.45
C GLU A 43 3.56 -22.90 -9.61
N TYR A 44 2.39 -23.17 -9.06
CA TYR A 44 2.16 -24.30 -8.17
C TYR A 44 1.67 -25.52 -8.97
N GLU A 45 2.52 -26.57 -9.02
CA GLU A 45 2.14 -27.86 -9.60
C GLU A 45 1.24 -28.65 -8.67
N SER A 46 1.55 -28.63 -7.37
CA SER A 46 0.72 -29.28 -6.34
C SER A 46 0.88 -28.61 -4.98
N ILE A 47 -0.20 -28.67 -4.18
CA ILE A 47 -0.23 -28.24 -2.78
C ILE A 47 -0.71 -29.42 -1.94
N GLN A 48 0.18 -29.99 -1.15
CA GLN A 48 -0.09 -31.19 -0.34
C GLN A 48 -0.02 -30.84 1.14
N LEU A 49 -0.92 -31.39 1.95
CA LEU A 49 -0.78 -31.35 3.39
C LEU A 49 0.48 -32.11 3.79
N TRP A 50 1.11 -31.73 4.90
CA TRP A 50 2.31 -32.38 5.40
C TRP A 50 2.08 -33.90 5.58
N SER A 51 0.90 -34.33 6.09
CA SER A 51 0.51 -35.72 6.24
C SER A 51 0.56 -36.50 4.93
N ASP A 52 0.26 -35.89 3.82
CA ASP A 52 0.06 -36.51 2.51
C ASP A 52 1.31 -36.41 1.62
N TRP A 53 2.32 -35.62 2.06
CA TRP A 53 3.53 -35.44 1.31
C TRP A 53 4.50 -36.64 1.46
N GLU A 54 4.67 -37.42 0.39
CA GLU A 54 5.43 -38.68 0.43
C GLU A 54 6.90 -38.47 0.85
N LYS A 55 7.54 -37.38 0.45
CA LYS A 55 8.97 -37.13 0.75
C LYS A 55 9.26 -36.84 2.22
N ARG A 56 8.24 -36.58 3.06
CA ARG A 56 8.42 -36.47 4.52
C ARG A 56 8.93 -37.79 5.14
N GLY A 57 8.58 -38.95 4.53
CA GLY A 57 8.84 -40.24 5.08
C GLY A 57 8.14 -40.44 6.43
N ASN A 58 8.89 -40.91 7.43
CA ASN A 58 8.37 -41.13 8.79
C ASN A 58 8.55 -39.91 9.71
N GLU A 59 8.90 -38.73 9.18
CA GLU A 59 8.98 -37.53 10.03
C GLU A 59 7.57 -37.09 10.47
N GLY A 60 7.43 -36.92 11.80
CA GLY A 60 6.22 -36.34 12.39
C GLY A 60 6.03 -34.86 12.00
N ASP A 61 4.93 -34.30 12.47
CA ASP A 61 4.67 -32.88 12.36
C ASP A 61 5.79 -32.11 13.07
N ARG A 62 6.46 -31.25 12.29
CA ARG A 62 7.58 -30.41 12.75
C ARG A 62 7.39 -28.95 12.35
N GLY A 63 6.16 -28.47 12.40
CA GLY A 63 5.81 -27.07 12.12
C GLY A 63 5.70 -26.75 10.63
N ILE A 64 5.69 -27.74 9.74
CA ILE A 64 5.32 -27.57 8.34
C ILE A 64 3.95 -28.20 8.15
N ASP A 65 2.95 -27.40 7.80
CA ASP A 65 1.57 -27.86 7.65
C ASP A 65 1.27 -28.29 6.20
N MET A 66 1.93 -27.66 5.22
CA MET A 66 1.80 -27.99 3.80
C MET A 66 3.12 -27.83 3.07
N VAL A 67 3.23 -28.51 1.94
CA VAL A 67 4.33 -28.35 0.97
C VAL A 67 3.74 -28.06 -0.40
N ILE A 68 4.24 -27.00 -1.04
CA ILE A 68 3.95 -26.69 -2.42
C ILE A 68 5.11 -27.20 -3.28
N THR A 69 4.79 -27.95 -4.33
CA THR A 69 5.74 -28.27 -5.39
C THR A 69 5.49 -27.30 -6.54
N THR A 70 6.53 -26.59 -6.96
CA THR A 70 6.43 -25.66 -8.09
C THR A 70 6.57 -26.39 -9.43
N THR A 71 6.16 -25.75 -10.51
CA THR A 71 6.37 -26.25 -11.87
C THR A 71 7.86 -26.44 -12.23
N SER A 72 8.75 -25.68 -11.56
CA SER A 72 10.22 -25.85 -11.64
C SER A 72 10.77 -26.96 -10.73
N LYS A 73 9.87 -27.75 -10.06
CA LYS A 73 10.23 -28.83 -9.13
C LYS A 73 10.95 -28.37 -7.87
N GLU A 74 10.81 -27.11 -7.51
CA GLU A 74 11.27 -26.58 -6.23
C GLU A 74 10.18 -26.76 -5.15
N TYR A 75 10.59 -26.74 -3.88
CA TYR A 75 9.67 -26.93 -2.75
C TYR A 75 9.55 -25.67 -1.92
N ILE A 76 8.31 -25.34 -1.56
CA ILE A 76 7.96 -24.24 -0.66
C ILE A 76 7.31 -24.85 0.58
N ALA A 77 7.83 -24.53 1.76
CA ALA A 77 7.22 -24.95 3.03
C ALA A 77 6.18 -23.92 3.48
N VAL A 78 5.04 -24.40 3.98
CA VAL A 78 3.94 -23.53 4.45
C VAL A 78 3.61 -23.86 5.89
N GLN A 79 3.48 -22.84 6.74
CA GLN A 79 2.93 -22.95 8.09
C GLN A 79 1.68 -22.09 8.23
N CYS A 80 0.65 -22.64 8.89
CA CYS A 80 -0.64 -22.00 9.14
C CYS A 80 -0.82 -21.73 10.64
N LYS A 81 -1.19 -20.51 11.02
CA LYS A 81 -1.44 -20.11 12.40
C LYS A 81 -2.79 -19.43 12.54
N PHE A 82 -3.75 -20.13 13.16
CA PHE A 82 -5.03 -19.55 13.53
C PHE A 82 -4.96 -19.04 14.97
N HIS A 83 -4.55 -17.79 15.13
CA HIS A 83 -4.35 -17.15 16.42
C HIS A 83 -5.25 -15.93 16.57
N GLN A 84 -5.65 -15.62 17.82
CA GLN A 84 -6.33 -14.38 18.17
C GLN A 84 -5.33 -13.29 18.57
N ASP A 85 -4.25 -13.69 19.22
CA ASP A 85 -3.13 -12.83 19.61
C ASP A 85 -2.02 -12.87 18.55
N SER A 86 -1.08 -11.93 18.62
CA SER A 86 0.06 -11.90 17.70
C SER A 86 0.88 -13.19 17.74
N VAL A 87 1.27 -13.66 16.55
CA VAL A 87 2.12 -14.85 16.42
C VAL A 87 3.56 -14.51 16.85
N SER A 88 4.05 -15.20 17.86
CA SER A 88 5.38 -14.98 18.41
C SER A 88 6.47 -15.74 17.66
N LEU A 89 7.74 -15.35 17.87
CA LEU A 89 8.89 -16.09 17.34
C LEU A 89 8.89 -17.55 17.84
N ASN A 90 8.45 -17.78 19.08
CA ASN A 90 8.37 -19.15 19.62
C ASN A 90 7.37 -20.03 18.87
N ASP A 91 6.25 -19.46 18.40
CA ASP A 91 5.25 -20.15 17.61
C ASP A 91 5.77 -20.58 16.23
N LEU A 92 6.80 -19.92 15.73
CA LEU A 92 7.40 -20.15 14.41
C LEU A 92 8.75 -20.89 14.48
N SER A 93 9.33 -21.05 15.67
CA SER A 93 10.71 -21.52 15.85
C SER A 93 10.99 -22.88 15.17
N THR A 94 10.07 -23.83 15.29
CA THR A 94 10.20 -25.14 14.68
C THR A 94 10.14 -25.08 13.14
N PHE A 95 9.21 -24.27 12.62
CA PHE A 95 9.09 -24.03 11.19
C PHE A 95 10.35 -23.39 10.61
N LEU A 96 10.80 -22.29 11.22
CA LEU A 96 11.99 -21.56 10.75
C LEU A 96 13.25 -22.43 10.81
N SER A 97 13.38 -23.28 11.83
CA SER A 97 14.48 -24.24 11.93
C SER A 97 14.42 -25.28 10.80
N LYS A 98 13.23 -25.84 10.50
CA LYS A 98 13.04 -26.84 9.44
C LYS A 98 13.17 -26.24 8.05
N LEU A 99 12.71 -25.03 7.86
CA LEU A 99 12.88 -24.30 6.62
C LEU A 99 14.35 -24.15 6.25
N GLN A 100 15.22 -23.89 7.25
CA GLN A 100 16.65 -23.72 7.05
C GLN A 100 17.41 -25.06 6.92
N SER A 101 17.01 -26.08 7.67
CA SER A 101 17.70 -27.39 7.66
C SER A 101 17.24 -28.34 6.54
N GLY A 102 16.05 -28.07 5.98
CA GLY A 102 15.39 -28.99 5.07
C GLY A 102 14.83 -30.24 5.75
N VAL A 103 14.35 -31.15 4.93
CA VAL A 103 13.80 -32.45 5.35
C VAL A 103 14.43 -33.54 4.49
N LYS A 104 15.19 -34.44 5.09
CA LYS A 104 16.01 -35.44 4.36
C LYS A 104 16.87 -34.80 3.27
N GLU A 105 16.66 -35.19 2.02
CA GLU A 105 17.39 -34.64 0.86
C GLU A 105 16.71 -33.42 0.23
N VAL A 106 15.56 -32.97 0.81
CA VAL A 106 14.79 -31.84 0.28
C VAL A 106 15.15 -30.54 0.98
N SER A 107 15.58 -29.56 0.22
CA SER A 107 15.74 -28.18 0.68
C SER A 107 14.58 -27.33 0.21
N PHE A 108 14.14 -26.41 1.08
CA PHE A 108 13.11 -25.44 0.75
C PHE A 108 13.75 -24.15 0.23
N LYS A 109 13.22 -23.64 -0.87
CA LYS A 109 13.68 -22.38 -1.47
C LYS A 109 12.92 -21.16 -0.95
N LYS A 110 11.72 -21.41 -0.42
CA LYS A 110 10.83 -20.38 0.08
C LYS A 110 9.99 -20.93 1.25
N GLY A 111 9.64 -20.04 2.18
CA GLY A 111 8.66 -20.28 3.22
C GLY A 111 7.42 -19.40 3.04
N ILE A 112 6.26 -19.90 3.42
CA ILE A 112 5.03 -19.11 3.52
C ILE A 112 4.48 -19.29 4.93
N ILE A 113 4.20 -18.19 5.62
CA ILE A 113 3.51 -18.16 6.90
C ILE A 113 2.13 -17.58 6.65
N ILE A 114 1.08 -18.37 6.95
CA ILE A 114 -0.30 -17.94 6.81
C ILE A 114 -0.87 -17.75 8.21
N SER A 115 -1.28 -16.53 8.54
CA SER A 115 -1.78 -16.23 9.89
C SER A 115 -3.02 -15.35 9.90
N THR A 116 -3.86 -15.52 10.94
CA THR A 116 -5.05 -14.67 11.18
C THR A 116 -4.76 -13.49 12.11
N SER A 117 -3.48 -13.28 12.46
CA SER A 117 -3.03 -12.20 13.34
C SER A 117 -1.59 -11.81 12.99
N ASN A 118 -1.21 -10.58 13.31
CA ASN A 118 0.10 -10.03 12.97
C ASN A 118 1.24 -10.79 13.66
N LEU A 119 2.39 -10.87 13.00
CA LEU A 119 3.61 -11.36 13.59
C LEU A 119 4.19 -10.34 14.59
N THR A 120 4.82 -10.83 15.65
CA THR A 120 5.55 -9.96 16.56
C THR A 120 6.82 -9.39 15.91
N SER A 121 7.29 -8.24 16.38
CA SER A 121 8.56 -7.64 15.89
C SER A 121 9.75 -8.59 16.00
N ALA A 122 9.78 -9.44 17.01
CA ALA A 122 10.83 -10.46 17.17
C ALA A 122 10.78 -11.51 16.07
N ALA A 123 9.58 -11.97 15.69
CA ALA A 123 9.38 -12.92 14.58
C ALA A 123 9.79 -12.30 13.24
N LEU A 124 9.38 -11.06 12.98
CA LEU A 124 9.74 -10.33 11.76
C LEU A 124 11.25 -10.11 11.63
N ASN A 125 11.93 -9.75 12.72
CA ASN A 125 13.39 -9.59 12.72
C ASN A 125 14.12 -10.90 12.41
N GLU A 126 13.67 -12.02 12.97
CA GLU A 126 14.26 -13.34 12.68
C GLU A 126 14.05 -13.75 11.22
N ILE A 127 12.85 -13.54 10.68
CA ILE A 127 12.54 -13.78 9.25
C ILE A 127 13.50 -12.99 8.36
N GLU A 128 13.71 -11.71 8.66
CA GLU A 128 14.61 -10.86 7.91
C GLU A 128 16.08 -11.31 8.04
N GLN A 129 16.49 -11.77 9.22
CA GLN A 129 17.82 -12.33 9.44
C GLN A 129 18.04 -13.60 8.60
N ILE A 130 17.05 -14.50 8.55
CA ILE A 130 17.12 -15.73 7.73
C ILE A 130 17.20 -15.35 6.25
N ARG A 131 16.40 -14.39 5.79
CA ARG A 131 16.44 -13.89 4.43
C ARG A 131 17.85 -13.40 4.05
N ARG A 132 18.45 -12.55 4.91
CA ARG A 132 19.80 -11.99 4.67
C ARG A 132 20.91 -13.02 4.75
N SER A 133 20.87 -13.95 5.72
CA SER A 133 21.95 -14.87 6.00
C SER A 133 21.92 -16.15 5.13
N LYS A 134 20.74 -16.63 4.78
CA LYS A 134 20.52 -17.91 4.07
C LYS A 134 19.97 -17.73 2.65
N GLY A 135 19.50 -16.53 2.30
CA GLY A 135 18.86 -16.29 1.01
C GLY A 135 17.51 -17.00 0.85
N ILE A 136 16.90 -17.47 1.95
CA ILE A 136 15.58 -18.11 1.92
C ILE A 136 14.54 -17.02 2.04
N ASP A 137 13.65 -16.94 1.06
CA ASP A 137 12.55 -16.00 1.08
C ASP A 137 11.41 -16.53 1.94
N ILE A 138 10.88 -15.69 2.84
CA ILE A 138 9.74 -16.02 3.68
C ILE A 138 8.68 -14.95 3.47
N VAL A 139 7.49 -15.35 3.00
CA VAL A 139 6.35 -14.48 2.73
C VAL A 139 5.28 -14.71 3.79
N GLU A 140 4.72 -13.63 4.30
CA GLU A 140 3.54 -13.65 5.15
C GLU A 140 2.28 -13.48 4.29
N ILE A 141 1.29 -14.32 4.54
CA ILE A 141 -0.09 -14.18 4.08
C ILE A 141 -0.92 -13.87 5.33
N ALA A 142 -1.38 -12.64 5.43
CA ALA A 142 -2.12 -12.13 6.56
C ALA A 142 -3.64 -12.28 6.37
N GLU A 143 -4.41 -11.93 7.39
CA GLU A 143 -5.88 -11.98 7.34
C GLU A 143 -6.45 -11.11 6.21
N GLU A 144 -5.83 -9.97 5.94
CA GLU A 144 -6.23 -9.04 4.89
C GLU A 144 -6.21 -9.70 3.51
N ASP A 145 -5.28 -10.62 3.26
CA ASP A 145 -5.20 -11.34 1.98
C ASP A 145 -6.42 -12.23 1.75
N PHE A 146 -6.96 -12.84 2.80
CA PHE A 146 -8.21 -13.58 2.73
C PHE A 146 -9.42 -12.66 2.52
N ILE A 147 -9.45 -11.52 3.22
CA ILE A 147 -10.51 -10.52 3.10
C ILE A 147 -10.59 -9.99 1.68
N TYR A 148 -9.46 -9.77 1.03
CA TYR A 148 -9.37 -9.22 -0.32
C TYR A 148 -9.27 -10.29 -1.41
N SER A 149 -9.36 -11.59 -1.08
CA SER A 149 -9.35 -12.66 -2.07
C SER A 149 -10.62 -12.65 -2.94
N GLN A 150 -10.55 -13.28 -4.11
CA GLN A 150 -11.68 -13.46 -5.00
C GLN A 150 -12.62 -14.59 -4.58
N ILE A 151 -12.32 -15.27 -3.47
CA ILE A 151 -13.11 -16.40 -3.00
C ILE A 151 -14.45 -15.87 -2.45
N ASP A 152 -15.54 -16.43 -2.93
CA ASP A 152 -16.88 -16.24 -2.36
C ASP A 152 -16.99 -17.11 -1.09
N TRP A 153 -16.61 -16.51 0.05
CA TRP A 153 -16.56 -17.18 1.33
C TRP A 153 -17.95 -17.63 1.85
N GLU A 154 -19.04 -17.10 1.33
CA GLU A 154 -20.38 -17.55 1.66
C GLU A 154 -20.68 -18.93 1.06
N LYS A 155 -20.21 -19.13 -0.17
CA LYS A 155 -20.35 -20.39 -0.90
C LYS A 155 -19.20 -21.37 -0.64
N PHE A 156 -18.15 -20.90 0.03
CA PHE A 156 -16.96 -21.71 0.27
C PHE A 156 -17.24 -22.83 1.30
N ASP A 157 -17.00 -24.06 0.89
CA ASP A 157 -17.03 -25.24 1.78
C ASP A 157 -15.60 -25.78 1.99
N PRO A 158 -15.02 -25.61 3.19
CA PRO A 158 -13.68 -26.10 3.48
C PRO A 158 -13.58 -27.63 3.50
N MET A 159 -14.69 -28.35 3.56
CA MET A 159 -14.71 -29.84 3.48
C MET A 159 -14.65 -30.32 2.04
N GLN A 160 -14.96 -29.49 1.08
CA GLN A 160 -14.86 -29.82 -0.33
C GLN A 160 -13.38 -29.83 -0.76
N THR A 161 -12.82 -31.02 -0.96
CA THR A 161 -11.40 -31.19 -1.31
C THR A 161 -11.12 -31.10 -2.81
N GLN A 162 -12.16 -31.21 -3.65
CA GLN A 162 -12.08 -31.18 -5.12
C GLN A 162 -13.17 -30.27 -5.69
N GLY A 163 -12.96 -29.81 -6.91
CA GLY A 163 -13.87 -28.92 -7.63
C GLY A 163 -13.37 -27.47 -7.72
N GLU A 164 -14.06 -26.67 -8.50
CA GLU A 164 -13.74 -25.24 -8.69
C GLU A 164 -14.00 -24.44 -7.39
N LEU A 165 -13.16 -23.44 -7.15
CA LEU A 165 -13.37 -22.48 -6.05
C LEU A 165 -14.56 -21.60 -6.39
N PRO A 166 -15.48 -21.36 -5.45
CA PRO A 166 -16.50 -20.34 -5.64
C PRO A 166 -15.80 -18.97 -5.64
N LEU A 167 -15.76 -18.32 -6.78
CA LEU A 167 -15.17 -16.99 -6.92
C LEU A 167 -16.26 -15.92 -6.93
N CYS A 168 -15.98 -14.77 -6.34
CA CYS A 168 -16.82 -13.59 -6.45
C CYS A 168 -16.81 -13.06 -7.89
N ASP A 169 -17.91 -12.45 -8.29
CA ASP A 169 -17.93 -11.72 -9.55
C ASP A 169 -16.91 -10.58 -9.52
N LYS A 170 -16.13 -10.45 -10.61
CA LYS A 170 -15.19 -9.32 -10.73
C LYS A 170 -15.95 -8.00 -10.77
N LYS A 171 -15.37 -6.98 -10.16
CA LYS A 171 -15.92 -5.63 -10.21
C LYS A 171 -16.12 -5.16 -11.64
N LYS A 172 -17.26 -4.51 -11.88
CA LYS A 172 -17.52 -3.83 -13.15
C LYS A 172 -17.21 -2.34 -13.01
N PRO A 173 -16.58 -1.71 -14.00
CA PRO A 173 -16.32 -0.29 -13.94
C PRO A 173 -17.63 0.50 -13.81
N ARG A 174 -17.65 1.46 -12.90
CA ARG A 174 -18.78 2.40 -12.74
C ARG A 174 -18.80 3.42 -13.90
N PRO A 175 -19.92 4.11 -14.18
CA PRO A 175 -20.04 5.02 -15.31
C PRO A 175 -18.90 6.04 -15.42
N HIS A 176 -18.53 6.72 -14.33
CA HIS A 176 -17.42 7.67 -14.28
C HIS A 176 -16.06 7.05 -14.56
N GLN A 177 -15.86 5.78 -14.19
CA GLN A 177 -14.63 5.03 -14.51
C GLN A 177 -14.59 4.66 -15.99
N ILE A 178 -15.73 4.25 -16.57
CA ILE A 178 -15.84 3.98 -17.99
C ILE A 178 -15.48 5.22 -18.80
N GLU A 179 -16.01 6.39 -18.42
CA GLU A 179 -15.67 7.67 -19.05
C GLU A 179 -14.16 7.96 -18.98
N ALA A 180 -13.56 7.81 -17.79
CA ALA A 180 -12.13 8.04 -17.58
C ALA A 180 -11.26 7.09 -18.43
N ILE A 181 -11.61 5.79 -18.47
CA ILE A 181 -10.90 4.77 -19.27
C ILE A 181 -11.00 5.11 -20.76
N LYS A 182 -12.21 5.43 -21.25
CA LYS A 182 -12.45 5.79 -22.64
C LYS A 182 -11.67 7.04 -23.04
N ALA A 183 -11.78 8.12 -22.27
CA ALA A 183 -11.06 9.37 -22.51
C ALA A 183 -9.54 9.14 -22.55
N THR A 184 -9.00 8.33 -21.63
CA THR A 184 -7.56 8.04 -21.59
C THR A 184 -7.12 7.23 -22.81
N LYS A 185 -7.92 6.24 -23.23
CA LYS A 185 -7.63 5.44 -24.43
C LYS A 185 -7.66 6.29 -25.69
N GLU A 186 -8.68 7.13 -25.86
CA GLU A 186 -8.81 8.05 -26.98
C GLU A 186 -7.66 9.05 -27.04
N TYR A 187 -7.32 9.66 -25.91
CA TYR A 187 -6.22 10.62 -25.80
C TYR A 187 -4.88 10.01 -26.23
N PHE A 188 -4.54 8.85 -25.70
CA PHE A 188 -3.28 8.17 -26.02
C PHE A 188 -3.30 7.40 -27.35
N SER A 189 -4.39 7.43 -28.10
CA SER A 189 -4.43 6.89 -29.47
C SER A 189 -3.66 7.79 -30.45
N ASP A 190 -3.57 9.10 -30.19
CA ASP A 190 -2.68 9.99 -30.92
C ASP A 190 -1.23 9.80 -30.43
N PRO A 191 -0.29 9.40 -31.31
CA PRO A 191 1.12 9.23 -30.94
C PRO A 191 1.80 10.49 -30.39
N LYS A 192 1.27 11.69 -30.68
CA LYS A 192 1.79 12.95 -30.17
C LYS A 192 1.51 13.11 -28.66
N ASN A 193 0.48 12.48 -28.17
CA ASN A 193 0.07 12.54 -26.78
C ASN A 193 0.86 11.52 -25.97
N THR A 194 1.98 11.94 -25.41
CA THR A 194 2.85 11.07 -24.62
C THR A 194 2.66 11.23 -23.11
N ARG A 195 1.96 12.29 -22.66
CA ARG A 195 1.75 12.64 -21.27
C ARG A 195 0.33 13.12 -21.05
N GLY A 196 -0.25 12.82 -19.87
CA GLY A 196 -1.57 13.33 -19.53
C GLY A 196 -1.93 13.13 -18.06
N LYS A 197 -2.90 13.93 -17.59
CA LYS A 197 -3.37 13.94 -16.19
C LYS A 197 -4.75 13.34 -16.08
N LEU A 198 -4.92 12.48 -15.05
CA LEU A 198 -6.21 11.96 -14.62
C LEU A 198 -6.48 12.46 -13.20
N ILE A 199 -7.45 13.36 -13.05
CA ILE A 199 -7.80 13.95 -11.77
C ILE A 199 -9.06 13.28 -11.26
N MET A 200 -8.95 12.50 -10.18
CA MET A 200 -10.08 11.80 -9.58
C MET A 200 -10.05 11.95 -8.07
N ALA A 201 -11.17 12.35 -7.46
CA ALA A 201 -11.29 12.50 -6.03
C ALA A 201 -10.94 11.20 -5.27
N CYS A 202 -10.42 11.30 -4.04
CA CYS A 202 -10.17 10.15 -3.19
C CYS A 202 -11.47 9.36 -2.97
N GLY A 203 -11.39 8.02 -2.93
CA GLY A 203 -12.57 7.16 -2.73
C GLY A 203 -13.40 6.88 -3.99
N THR A 204 -13.05 7.45 -5.16
CA THR A 204 -13.77 7.19 -6.44
C THR A 204 -13.22 5.99 -7.22
N GLY A 205 -12.26 5.24 -6.65
CA GLY A 205 -11.71 4.03 -7.25
C GLY A 205 -10.61 4.27 -8.30
N LYS A 206 -9.68 5.21 -8.03
CA LYS A 206 -8.51 5.50 -8.89
C LYS A 206 -7.72 4.24 -9.24
N THR A 207 -7.40 3.41 -8.26
CA THR A 207 -6.59 2.19 -8.44
C THR A 207 -7.24 1.22 -9.41
N TYR A 208 -8.52 0.95 -9.25
CA TYR A 208 -9.27 0.10 -10.19
C TYR A 208 -9.36 0.72 -11.59
N THR A 209 -9.55 2.04 -11.67
CA THR A 209 -9.55 2.77 -12.94
C THR A 209 -8.20 2.64 -13.64
N SER A 210 -7.08 2.75 -12.91
CA SER A 210 -5.74 2.62 -13.47
C SER A 210 -5.47 1.22 -14.02
N LEU A 211 -5.95 0.16 -13.33
CA LEU A 211 -5.92 -1.21 -13.85
C LEU A 211 -6.66 -1.31 -15.18
N LYS A 212 -7.88 -0.80 -15.26
CA LYS A 212 -8.69 -0.89 -16.50
C LYS A 212 -8.14 -0.02 -17.62
N ILE A 213 -7.47 1.09 -17.31
CA ILE A 213 -6.71 1.88 -18.29
C ILE A 213 -5.52 1.07 -18.82
N MET A 214 -4.76 0.41 -17.96
CA MET A 214 -3.68 -0.48 -18.34
C MET A 214 -4.19 -1.58 -19.28
N GLU A 215 -5.29 -2.24 -18.94
CA GLU A 215 -5.90 -3.26 -19.80
C GLU A 215 -6.36 -2.70 -21.15
N ALA A 216 -6.89 -1.48 -21.17
CA ALA A 216 -7.36 -0.82 -22.40
C ALA A 216 -6.25 -0.33 -23.32
N LEU A 217 -5.08 0.03 -22.77
CA LEU A 217 -3.89 0.47 -23.51
C LEU A 217 -2.95 -0.68 -23.89
N ASP A 218 -3.08 -1.83 -23.23
CA ASP A 218 -2.34 -3.07 -23.46
C ASP A 218 -0.80 -2.92 -23.53
N PRO A 219 -0.14 -2.28 -22.57
CA PRO A 219 1.31 -2.17 -22.55
C PRO A 219 1.96 -3.54 -22.31
N LYS A 220 3.11 -3.80 -22.97
CA LYS A 220 3.91 -4.99 -22.69
C LYS A 220 4.76 -4.81 -21.42
N ILE A 221 5.33 -3.62 -21.23
CA ILE A 221 6.07 -3.23 -20.04
C ILE A 221 5.39 -2.01 -19.44
N MET A 222 4.98 -2.12 -18.18
CA MET A 222 4.38 -1.02 -17.44
C MET A 222 5.14 -0.78 -16.13
N LEU A 223 5.29 0.48 -15.76
CA LEU A 223 5.78 0.92 -14.45
C LEU A 223 4.65 1.63 -13.70
N PHE A 224 4.34 1.15 -12.51
CA PHE A 224 3.46 1.81 -11.56
C PHE A 224 4.29 2.42 -10.43
N LEU A 225 4.19 3.73 -10.24
CA LEU A 225 4.90 4.47 -9.20
C LEU A 225 3.92 4.92 -8.10
N ALA A 226 4.25 4.58 -6.86
CA ALA A 226 3.49 5.00 -5.68
C ALA A 226 4.40 5.67 -4.64
N PRO A 227 3.86 6.57 -3.80
CA PRO A 227 4.66 7.31 -2.82
C PRO A 227 5.03 6.49 -1.57
N SER A 228 4.37 5.38 -1.31
CA SER A 228 4.63 4.53 -0.13
C SER A 228 4.49 3.05 -0.45
N ILE A 229 5.13 2.21 0.37
CA ILE A 229 5.04 0.74 0.27
C ILE A 229 3.61 0.26 0.54
N ALA A 230 2.89 0.92 1.46
CA ALA A 230 1.48 0.63 1.76
C ALA A 230 0.59 0.74 0.52
N LEU A 231 0.67 1.88 -0.16
CA LEU A 231 -0.11 2.12 -1.39
C LEU A 231 0.31 1.17 -2.51
N LEU A 232 1.60 0.84 -2.58
CA LEU A 232 2.12 -0.11 -3.56
C LEU A 232 1.53 -1.51 -3.35
N SER A 233 1.54 -2.00 -2.10
CA SER A 233 0.97 -3.27 -1.70
C SER A 233 -0.53 -3.33 -1.98
N GLN A 234 -1.28 -2.30 -1.58
CA GLN A 234 -2.70 -2.19 -1.85
C GLN A 234 -3.00 -2.23 -3.35
N THR A 235 -2.25 -1.45 -4.15
CA THR A 235 -2.42 -1.42 -5.60
C THR A 235 -2.14 -2.76 -6.24
N PHE A 236 -1.03 -3.40 -5.85
CA PHE A 236 -0.68 -4.72 -6.37
C PHE A 236 -1.80 -5.74 -6.09
N ARG A 237 -2.31 -5.78 -4.84
CA ARG A 237 -3.41 -6.69 -4.47
C ARG A 237 -4.66 -6.45 -5.32
N GLU A 238 -5.08 -5.19 -5.49
CA GLU A 238 -6.24 -4.87 -6.33
C GLU A 238 -6.01 -5.26 -7.81
N TYR A 239 -4.81 -5.02 -8.35
CA TYR A 239 -4.45 -5.46 -9.70
C TYR A 239 -4.49 -6.99 -9.83
N ALA A 240 -3.92 -7.71 -8.88
CA ALA A 240 -3.90 -9.17 -8.88
C ALA A 240 -5.30 -9.78 -8.81
N GLN A 241 -6.20 -9.16 -8.04
CA GLN A 241 -7.58 -9.62 -7.86
C GLN A 241 -8.47 -9.31 -9.07
N GLU A 242 -8.40 -8.08 -9.58
CA GLU A 242 -9.37 -7.56 -10.56
C GLU A 242 -8.86 -7.64 -12.01
N LYS A 243 -7.66 -8.18 -12.25
CA LYS A 243 -7.10 -8.35 -13.59
C LYS A 243 -7.98 -9.21 -14.49
N SER A 244 -8.08 -8.84 -15.76
CA SER A 244 -8.77 -9.64 -16.77
C SER A 244 -7.88 -10.77 -17.31
N GLU A 245 -6.57 -10.50 -17.39
CA GLU A 245 -5.56 -11.45 -17.85
C GLU A 245 -4.36 -11.51 -16.90
N PRO A 246 -3.71 -12.67 -16.76
CA PRO A 246 -2.53 -12.80 -15.91
C PRO A 246 -1.36 -11.96 -16.43
N PHE A 247 -0.56 -11.44 -15.50
CA PHE A 247 0.65 -10.68 -15.78
C PHE A 247 1.80 -11.14 -14.89
N TYR A 248 3.02 -10.88 -15.32
CA TYR A 248 4.21 -11.00 -14.47
C TYR A 248 4.47 -9.69 -13.74
N ALA A 249 4.92 -9.76 -12.50
CA ALA A 249 5.17 -8.56 -11.70
C ALA A 249 6.51 -8.62 -10.97
N SER A 250 7.12 -7.45 -10.78
CA SER A 250 8.21 -7.21 -9.85
C SER A 250 7.87 -6.05 -8.92
N ILE A 251 8.18 -6.18 -7.64
CA ILE A 251 8.05 -5.09 -6.67
C ILE A 251 9.46 -4.53 -6.40
N VAL A 252 9.65 -3.24 -6.67
CA VAL A 252 10.94 -2.55 -6.53
C VAL A 252 10.82 -1.47 -5.46
N CYS A 253 11.30 -1.77 -4.27
CA CYS A 253 11.38 -0.81 -3.17
C CYS A 253 12.59 -1.10 -2.29
N SER A 254 13.20 -0.06 -1.71
CA SER A 254 14.39 -0.16 -0.88
C SER A 254 14.05 -0.10 0.60
N ASP A 255 14.81 -0.87 1.39
CA ASP A 255 14.66 -1.04 2.84
C ASP A 255 15.41 0.03 3.67
N ASP A 256 15.87 1.11 3.05
CA ASP A 256 16.79 2.08 3.69
C ASP A 256 16.20 2.80 4.93
N LYS A 257 14.94 2.60 5.27
CA LYS A 257 14.32 3.17 6.48
C LYS A 257 14.26 2.26 7.70
N VAL A 258 14.53 0.96 7.57
CA VAL A 258 14.45 -0.01 8.68
C VAL A 258 15.69 0.02 9.61
N GLY A 259 16.79 0.66 9.20
CA GLY A 259 18.05 0.66 9.97
C GLY A 259 18.48 1.99 10.61
N LYS A 260 17.86 3.11 10.31
CA LYS A 260 18.29 4.43 10.80
C LYS A 260 17.17 5.14 11.56
N GLY A 261 17.17 4.98 12.87
CA GLY A 261 16.30 5.69 13.82
C GLY A 261 16.52 7.21 13.83
N LYS A 262 16.11 7.89 12.75
CA LYS A 262 15.81 9.32 12.76
C LYS A 262 14.43 9.50 12.17
N LYS A 263 13.42 9.44 13.06
CA LYS A 263 12.07 9.89 12.76
C LYS A 263 12.12 11.37 12.37
N ASN A 264 12.03 11.67 11.08
CA ASN A 264 11.58 12.98 10.66
C ASN A 264 10.07 13.04 10.90
N LYS A 265 9.69 13.74 11.97
CA LYS A 265 8.34 13.82 12.54
C LYS A 265 7.31 14.61 11.71
N ASN A 266 7.55 14.86 10.43
CA ASN A 266 6.66 15.67 9.61
C ASN A 266 5.96 14.93 8.45
N ASP A 267 6.17 13.61 8.30
CA ASP A 267 5.38 12.79 7.39
C ASP A 267 4.37 11.96 8.20
N ASP A 268 3.13 12.44 8.26
CA ASP A 268 1.99 11.81 8.95
C ASP A 268 1.50 10.51 8.27
N ASP A 269 2.15 10.03 7.21
CA ASP A 269 1.74 8.89 6.39
C ASP A 269 2.73 7.70 6.43
N THR A 270 3.54 7.57 7.47
CA THR A 270 4.37 6.37 7.62
C THR A 270 3.62 5.31 8.41
N ASP A 271 2.74 4.58 7.77
CA ASP A 271 2.43 3.23 8.17
C ASP A 271 3.73 2.41 8.02
N ASP A 272 4.29 1.94 9.13
CA ASP A 272 5.45 1.04 9.16
C ASP A 272 5.01 -0.35 8.64
N ILE A 273 4.85 -0.48 7.31
CA ILE A 273 4.57 -1.77 6.67
C ILE A 273 5.91 -2.49 6.50
N HIS A 274 5.99 -3.68 7.06
CA HIS A 274 7.13 -4.57 6.87
C HIS A 274 7.09 -5.21 5.47
N PHE A 275 8.26 -5.50 4.90
CA PHE A 275 8.38 -6.17 3.60
C PHE A 275 7.70 -7.54 3.53
N SER A 276 7.54 -8.21 4.68
CA SER A 276 6.79 -9.46 4.79
C SER A 276 5.31 -9.33 4.43
N GLU A 277 4.75 -8.12 4.48
CA GLU A 277 3.36 -7.82 4.12
C GLU A 277 3.16 -7.64 2.60
N LEU A 278 4.23 -7.60 1.82
CA LEU A 278 4.14 -7.51 0.37
C LEU A 278 3.86 -8.89 -0.25
N PRO A 279 2.87 -8.99 -1.15
CA PRO A 279 2.47 -10.26 -1.75
C PRO A 279 3.54 -10.90 -2.65
N LEU A 280 4.50 -10.12 -3.11
CA LEU A 280 5.70 -10.57 -3.82
C LEU A 280 6.93 -10.07 -3.09
N LYS A 281 8.02 -10.86 -3.15
CA LYS A 281 9.32 -10.43 -2.63
C LYS A 281 9.78 -9.15 -3.33
N PRO A 282 9.94 -8.04 -2.59
CA PRO A 282 10.55 -6.85 -3.16
C PRO A 282 12.03 -7.12 -3.44
N SER A 283 12.50 -6.63 -4.57
CA SER A 283 13.92 -6.70 -4.92
C SER A 283 14.39 -5.39 -5.54
N THR A 284 15.57 -4.95 -5.14
CA THR A 284 16.30 -3.87 -5.80
C THR A 284 17.42 -4.40 -6.70
N ARG A 285 17.54 -5.73 -6.82
CA ARG A 285 18.55 -6.39 -7.65
C ARG A 285 18.10 -6.40 -9.10
N LEU A 286 18.94 -5.91 -9.99
CA LEU A 286 18.63 -5.80 -11.42
C LEU A 286 18.39 -7.17 -12.06
N GLU A 287 19.15 -8.19 -11.62
CA GLU A 287 19.03 -9.56 -12.12
C GLU A 287 17.62 -10.13 -11.89
N ASP A 288 17.03 -9.86 -10.72
CA ASP A 288 15.69 -10.34 -10.37
C ASP A 288 14.64 -9.70 -11.28
N ILE A 289 14.72 -8.37 -11.47
CA ILE A 289 13.81 -7.63 -12.37
C ILE A 289 13.90 -8.17 -13.80
N LEU A 290 15.14 -8.34 -14.30
CA LEU A 290 15.36 -8.80 -15.67
C LEU A 290 14.98 -10.27 -15.88
N SER A 291 15.13 -11.11 -14.85
CA SER A 291 14.72 -12.52 -14.92
C SER A 291 13.21 -12.65 -15.13
N VAL A 292 12.44 -11.91 -14.35
CA VAL A 292 10.96 -11.87 -14.48
C VAL A 292 10.54 -11.27 -15.82
N HIS A 293 11.21 -10.20 -16.28
CA HIS A 293 10.97 -9.62 -17.60
C HIS A 293 11.20 -10.63 -18.74
N LYS A 294 12.32 -11.35 -18.73
CA LYS A 294 12.63 -12.38 -19.74
C LYS A 294 11.57 -13.49 -19.74
N LYS A 295 11.08 -13.90 -18.57
CA LYS A 295 10.02 -14.90 -18.45
C LYS A 295 8.71 -14.37 -19.08
N ALA A 296 8.34 -13.13 -18.78
CA ALA A 296 7.17 -12.48 -19.35
C ALA A 296 7.26 -12.39 -20.89
N GLN A 297 8.43 -11.99 -21.41
CA GLN A 297 8.69 -11.94 -22.86
C GLN A 297 8.54 -13.32 -23.53
N LYS A 298 9.14 -14.35 -22.93
CA LYS A 298 9.07 -15.72 -23.45
C LYS A 298 7.64 -16.25 -23.57
N GLU A 299 6.79 -15.87 -22.61
CA GLU A 299 5.39 -16.28 -22.56
C GLU A 299 4.44 -15.27 -23.23
N ASN A 300 4.97 -14.21 -23.84
CA ASN A 300 4.21 -13.10 -24.43
C ASN A 300 3.13 -12.51 -23.49
N LYS A 301 3.45 -12.41 -22.20
CA LYS A 301 2.60 -11.81 -21.17
C LYS A 301 3.06 -10.40 -20.81
N ARG A 302 2.16 -9.62 -20.20
CA ARG A 302 2.50 -8.29 -19.68
C ARG A 302 3.48 -8.41 -18.52
N PHE A 303 4.39 -7.46 -18.42
CA PHE A 303 5.28 -7.29 -17.29
C PHE A 303 5.00 -5.96 -16.60
N ILE A 304 4.64 -5.99 -15.32
CA ILE A 304 4.32 -4.80 -14.52
C ILE A 304 5.35 -4.66 -13.42
N ILE A 305 5.99 -3.51 -13.35
CA ILE A 305 6.91 -3.15 -12.28
C ILE A 305 6.16 -2.21 -11.33
N PHE A 306 5.98 -2.63 -10.10
CA PHE A 306 5.46 -1.80 -9.01
C PHE A 306 6.63 -1.22 -8.23
N SER A 307 6.80 0.10 -8.22
CA SER A 307 7.94 0.74 -7.56
C SER A 307 7.51 1.94 -6.73
N THR A 308 8.23 2.16 -5.62
CA THR A 308 8.15 3.46 -4.95
C THR A 308 8.92 4.50 -5.75
N TYR A 309 8.54 5.78 -5.64
CA TYR A 309 9.29 6.86 -6.29
C TYR A 309 10.75 6.90 -5.86
N GLN A 310 11.05 6.60 -4.58
CA GLN A 310 12.41 6.57 -4.04
C GLN A 310 13.29 5.52 -4.71
N SER A 311 12.67 4.45 -5.24
CA SER A 311 13.39 3.37 -5.93
C SER A 311 13.43 3.53 -7.45
N ALA A 312 12.93 4.63 -7.99
CA ALA A 312 12.85 4.89 -9.43
C ALA A 312 14.23 4.84 -10.14
N LEU A 313 15.32 5.18 -9.43
CA LEU A 313 16.68 5.05 -9.94
C LEU A 313 17.03 3.61 -10.36
N ARG A 314 16.52 2.60 -9.63
CA ARG A 314 16.72 1.18 -9.98
C ARG A 314 16.10 0.81 -11.31
N ILE A 315 15.02 1.51 -11.70
CA ILE A 315 14.38 1.30 -13.00
C ILE A 315 15.25 1.86 -14.13
N GLN A 316 15.85 3.03 -13.91
CA GLN A 316 16.84 3.59 -14.85
C GLN A 316 18.00 2.62 -15.05
N GLU A 317 18.63 2.15 -13.96
CA GLU A 317 19.71 1.18 -14.00
C GLU A 317 19.29 -0.13 -14.71
N ALA A 318 18.07 -0.61 -14.50
CA ALA A 318 17.54 -1.80 -15.18
C ALA A 318 17.38 -1.57 -16.69
N GLN A 319 17.03 -0.36 -17.13
CA GLN A 319 16.96 -0.02 -18.55
C GLN A 319 18.36 -0.02 -19.19
N GLU A 320 19.38 0.43 -18.49
CA GLU A 320 20.77 0.41 -18.97
C GLU A 320 21.31 -1.00 -19.20
N VAL A 321 20.78 -1.99 -18.47
CA VAL A 321 21.20 -3.41 -18.57
C VAL A 321 20.20 -4.31 -19.30
N GLY A 322 19.20 -3.74 -20.00
CA GLY A 322 18.37 -4.46 -20.97
C GLY A 322 16.89 -4.62 -20.65
N LEU A 323 16.33 -3.88 -19.70
CA LEU A 323 14.87 -3.86 -19.50
C LEU A 323 14.11 -3.30 -20.73
N GLY A 324 14.75 -2.38 -21.47
CA GLY A 324 14.12 -1.73 -22.60
C GLY A 324 13.26 -0.52 -22.23
N GLU A 325 12.58 0.04 -23.24
CA GLU A 325 11.66 1.18 -23.06
C GLU A 325 10.34 0.73 -22.44
N ILE A 326 9.82 1.49 -21.48
CA ILE A 326 8.55 1.25 -20.82
C ILE A 326 7.42 1.78 -21.72
N ASP A 327 6.38 0.98 -21.96
CA ASP A 327 5.24 1.43 -22.77
C ASP A 327 4.35 2.43 -22.03
N LEU A 328 4.15 2.23 -20.73
CA LEU A 328 3.31 3.08 -19.90
C LEU A 328 3.88 3.24 -18.49
N ILE A 329 4.04 4.49 -18.04
CA ILE A 329 4.25 4.81 -16.63
C ILE A 329 2.94 5.34 -16.06
N ILE A 330 2.49 4.81 -14.94
CA ILE A 330 1.42 5.40 -14.13
C ILE A 330 2.05 5.96 -12.86
N CYS A 331 1.90 7.27 -12.66
CA CYS A 331 2.36 8.01 -11.49
C CYS A 331 1.17 8.25 -10.57
N ASP A 332 1.02 7.45 -9.51
CA ASP A 332 -0.05 7.64 -8.52
C ASP A 332 0.35 8.70 -7.49
N GLU A 333 -0.66 9.43 -6.98
CA GLU A 333 -0.48 10.61 -6.13
C GLU A 333 0.55 11.60 -6.71
N ALA A 334 0.42 11.87 -8.01
CA ALA A 334 1.38 12.64 -8.80
C ALA A 334 1.63 14.07 -8.29
N HIS A 335 0.75 14.62 -7.42
CA HIS A 335 0.99 15.89 -6.74
C HIS A 335 2.25 15.86 -5.85
N ARG A 336 2.76 14.67 -5.48
CA ARG A 336 4.02 14.50 -4.73
C ARG A 336 5.27 14.64 -5.62
N THR A 337 5.12 14.53 -6.92
CA THR A 337 6.22 14.72 -7.89
C THR A 337 6.43 16.19 -8.27
N VAL A 338 5.70 17.09 -7.62
CA VAL A 338 5.71 18.54 -7.84
C VAL A 338 6.64 19.22 -6.83
N GLY A 339 7.45 20.16 -7.29
CA GLY A 339 8.37 20.94 -6.44
C GLY A 339 9.64 21.39 -7.14
N ALA A 340 10.56 21.95 -6.37
CA ALA A 340 11.86 22.39 -6.88
C ALA A 340 12.83 21.19 -6.91
N MET A 341 13.49 21.01 -8.05
CA MET A 341 14.62 20.11 -8.21
C MET A 341 15.91 20.91 -7.94
N TYR A 342 16.67 20.47 -6.95
CA TYR A 342 17.92 21.12 -6.59
C TYR A 342 19.09 20.47 -7.35
N SER A 343 19.98 21.31 -7.90
CA SER A 343 21.16 20.89 -8.63
C SER A 343 22.30 20.35 -7.74
N SER A 344 22.12 20.32 -6.41
CA SER A 344 23.12 19.79 -5.49
C SER A 344 23.28 18.29 -5.65
N ASN A 345 24.54 17.81 -5.65
CA ASN A 345 24.94 16.38 -5.78
C ASN A 345 24.47 15.49 -4.61
N GLU A 346 23.70 16.00 -3.68
CA GLU A 346 23.10 15.19 -2.62
C GLU A 346 21.89 14.44 -3.21
N ARG A 347 21.92 13.12 -3.09
CA ARG A 347 20.77 12.24 -3.34
C ARG A 347 19.67 12.60 -2.35
N ASP A 348 18.96 13.68 -2.61
CA ASP A 348 17.84 14.11 -1.81
C ASP A 348 16.63 13.23 -2.20
N ASP A 349 15.96 12.63 -1.22
CA ASP A 349 14.74 11.83 -1.42
C ASP A 349 13.69 12.56 -2.26
N LYS A 350 13.67 13.90 -2.21
CA LYS A 350 12.79 14.74 -3.04
C LYS A 350 13.10 14.68 -4.53
N ASN A 351 14.36 14.58 -4.92
CA ASN A 351 14.76 14.48 -6.33
C ASN A 351 14.31 13.13 -6.93
N ALA A 352 14.24 12.07 -6.13
CA ALA A 352 13.79 10.76 -6.59
C ALA A 352 12.35 10.76 -7.12
N PHE A 353 11.47 11.59 -6.54
CA PHE A 353 10.09 11.73 -7.01
C PHE A 353 9.98 12.37 -8.40
N MET A 354 10.99 13.11 -8.83
CA MET A 354 11.00 13.84 -10.10
C MET A 354 11.64 13.07 -11.25
N LEU A 355 12.31 11.95 -10.97
CA LEU A 355 12.95 11.12 -12.00
C LEU A 355 11.97 10.63 -13.08
N CYS A 356 10.71 10.42 -12.71
CA CYS A 356 9.68 9.95 -13.63
C CYS A 356 9.31 10.96 -14.74
N HIS A 357 9.71 12.22 -14.63
CA HIS A 357 9.35 13.26 -15.60
C HIS A 357 10.23 13.27 -16.86
N SER A 358 11.46 12.78 -16.78
CA SER A 358 12.43 12.87 -17.86
C SER A 358 12.73 11.53 -18.52
N ASP A 359 12.73 11.52 -19.86
CA ASP A 359 13.19 10.38 -20.65
C ASP A 359 14.71 10.14 -20.51
N GLY A 360 15.45 11.17 -20.09
CA GLY A 360 16.85 11.04 -19.72
C GLY A 360 17.08 10.15 -18.49
N ASN A 361 16.08 10.09 -17.61
CA ASN A 361 16.12 9.24 -16.42
C ASN A 361 15.42 7.89 -16.66
N ILE A 362 14.17 7.92 -17.09
CA ILE A 362 13.38 6.71 -17.34
C ILE A 362 12.73 6.84 -18.71
N LYS A 363 13.15 6.02 -19.67
CA LYS A 363 12.63 6.02 -21.03
C LYS A 363 11.25 5.39 -21.06
N ALA A 364 10.23 6.13 -21.54
CA ALA A 364 8.88 5.63 -21.64
C ALA A 364 8.09 6.30 -22.75
N LYS A 365 7.23 5.52 -23.41
CA LYS A 365 6.38 6.00 -24.51
C LYS A 365 5.24 6.89 -24.00
N LYS A 366 4.64 6.52 -22.84
CA LYS A 366 3.47 7.22 -22.30
C LYS A 366 3.59 7.38 -20.79
N ARG A 367 3.10 8.52 -20.27
CA ARG A 367 3.01 8.80 -18.82
C ARG A 367 1.63 9.29 -18.44
N LEU A 368 1.01 8.61 -17.50
CA LEU A 368 -0.28 8.98 -16.91
C LEU A 368 -0.06 9.44 -15.47
N TYR A 369 -0.35 10.70 -15.20
CA TYR A 369 -0.25 11.29 -13.87
C TYR A 369 -1.61 11.30 -13.19
N MET A 370 -1.74 10.55 -12.09
CA MET A 370 -2.99 10.39 -11.37
C MET A 370 -2.94 11.09 -10.02
N THR A 371 -3.96 11.87 -9.70
CA THR A 371 -4.09 12.53 -8.39
C THR A 371 -5.53 12.91 -8.09
N ALA A 372 -5.85 13.09 -6.80
CA ALA A 372 -7.10 13.71 -6.39
C ALA A 372 -6.98 15.24 -6.28
N THR A 373 -5.79 15.76 -6.03
CA THR A 373 -5.49 17.15 -5.69
C THR A 373 -4.33 17.66 -6.52
N PRO A 374 -4.57 18.20 -7.73
CA PRO A 374 -3.50 18.77 -8.53
C PRO A 374 -2.85 19.94 -7.77
N LYS A 375 -1.51 19.97 -7.79
CA LYS A 375 -0.73 20.99 -7.12
C LYS A 375 -0.10 21.91 -8.14
N VAL A 376 -0.41 23.21 -8.02
CA VAL A 376 0.07 24.26 -8.91
C VAL A 376 0.81 25.30 -8.11
N TYR A 377 1.96 25.76 -8.60
CA TYR A 377 2.74 26.84 -8.01
C TYR A 377 2.39 28.18 -8.66
N SER A 378 2.41 29.24 -7.86
CA SER A 378 2.20 30.60 -8.37
C SER A 378 3.34 31.04 -9.31
N GLU A 379 3.03 31.89 -10.28
CA GLU A 379 4.03 32.43 -11.21
C GLU A 379 5.21 33.15 -10.49
N SER A 380 4.94 33.79 -9.36
CA SER A 380 6.00 34.37 -8.52
C SER A 380 6.95 33.31 -7.93
N SER A 381 6.45 32.15 -7.58
CA SER A 381 7.28 31.03 -7.07
C SER A 381 8.13 30.42 -8.19
N LYS A 382 7.54 30.28 -9.39
CA LYS A 382 8.24 29.76 -10.57
C LYS A 382 9.36 30.71 -11.01
N ALA A 383 9.10 32.04 -11.01
CA ALA A 383 10.10 33.07 -11.34
C ALA A 383 11.30 33.03 -10.38
N LYS A 384 11.05 32.99 -9.07
CA LYS A 384 12.11 32.90 -8.05
C LYS A 384 12.99 31.65 -8.18
N ALA A 385 12.41 30.49 -8.56
CA ALA A 385 13.19 29.31 -8.78
C ALA A 385 14.08 29.43 -10.01
N LYS A 386 13.56 30.00 -11.08
CA LYS A 386 14.32 30.25 -12.31
C LYS A 386 15.51 31.22 -12.08
N GLU A 387 15.35 32.20 -11.22
CA GLU A 387 16.44 33.10 -10.79
C GLU A 387 17.55 32.38 -10.03
N SER A 388 17.22 31.22 -9.39
CA SER A 388 18.15 30.40 -8.61
C SER A 388 18.67 29.18 -9.38
N ASP A 389 18.52 29.11 -10.71
CA ASP A 389 18.89 27.96 -11.57
C ASP A 389 18.21 26.65 -11.15
N ASN A 390 17.08 26.71 -10.48
CA ASN A 390 16.30 25.53 -10.08
C ASN A 390 15.11 25.31 -11.03
N VAL A 391 14.83 24.05 -11.34
CA VAL A 391 13.63 23.66 -12.08
C VAL A 391 12.50 23.45 -11.08
N ILE A 392 11.35 24.13 -11.27
CA ILE A 392 10.11 23.82 -10.53
C ILE A 392 9.18 23.06 -11.44
N TYR A 393 8.82 21.86 -11.02
CA TYR A 393 7.72 21.08 -11.60
C TYR A 393 6.39 21.53 -10.99
N SER A 394 5.41 21.85 -11.82
CA SER A 394 4.07 22.30 -11.43
C SER A 394 3.04 21.66 -12.35
N MET A 395 1.91 21.18 -11.81
CA MET A 395 0.96 20.36 -12.58
C MET A 395 0.21 21.14 -13.66
N ASP A 396 0.33 22.45 -13.74
CA ASP A 396 -0.15 23.28 -14.85
C ASP A 396 0.82 23.33 -16.04
N ASP A 397 2.04 22.77 -15.90
CA ASP A 397 2.99 22.64 -17.01
C ASP A 397 2.59 21.44 -17.90
N ALA A 398 2.06 21.75 -19.08
CA ALA A 398 1.62 20.74 -20.04
C ALA A 398 2.79 19.96 -20.68
N ASP A 399 3.99 20.54 -20.77
CA ASP A 399 5.17 19.86 -21.32
C ASP A 399 5.63 18.72 -20.40
N THR A 400 5.50 18.91 -19.09
CA THR A 400 5.88 17.91 -18.10
C THR A 400 4.76 16.91 -17.79
N PHE A 401 3.54 17.40 -17.55
CA PHE A 401 2.43 16.59 -17.05
C PHE A 401 1.38 16.24 -18.11
N GLY A 402 1.46 16.84 -19.29
CA GLY A 402 0.43 16.70 -20.33
C GLY A 402 -0.85 17.47 -20.01
N GLU A 403 -1.89 17.25 -20.82
CA GLU A 403 -3.21 17.85 -20.65
C GLU A 403 -4.06 17.09 -19.63
N GLU A 404 -5.14 17.74 -19.16
CA GLU A 404 -6.15 17.08 -18.34
C GLU A 404 -7.04 16.22 -19.22
N ILE A 405 -6.87 14.89 -19.13
CA ILE A 405 -7.65 13.91 -19.91
C ILE A 405 -9.07 13.77 -19.33
N TYR A 406 -9.15 13.69 -17.99
CA TYR A 406 -10.42 13.51 -17.29
C TYR A 406 -10.35 14.11 -15.90
N THR A 407 -11.44 14.78 -15.48
CA THR A 407 -11.52 15.39 -14.16
C THR A 407 -12.82 15.05 -13.47
N LEU A 408 -12.70 14.37 -12.32
CA LEU A 408 -13.75 14.07 -11.36
C LEU A 408 -13.37 14.67 -10.00
N ASN A 409 -13.69 15.94 -9.80
CA ASN A 409 -13.45 16.62 -8.53
C ASN A 409 -14.45 16.21 -7.44
N PHE A 410 -14.22 16.62 -6.19
CA PHE A 410 -15.08 16.27 -5.06
C PHE A 410 -16.54 16.68 -5.26
N SER A 411 -16.80 17.89 -5.76
CA SER A 411 -18.16 18.38 -5.99
C SER A 411 -18.91 17.52 -7.00
N LYS A 412 -18.26 17.17 -8.13
CA LYS A 412 -18.85 16.29 -9.14
C LYS A 412 -19.07 14.87 -8.59
N ALA A 413 -18.12 14.37 -7.77
CA ALA A 413 -18.23 13.05 -7.17
C ALA A 413 -19.40 12.97 -6.16
N ILE A 414 -19.64 14.05 -5.39
CA ILE A 414 -20.79 14.15 -4.49
C ILE A 414 -22.09 14.23 -5.31
N ALA A 415 -22.13 15.05 -6.36
CA ALA A 415 -23.31 15.16 -7.23
C ALA A 415 -23.70 13.83 -7.92
N LEU A 416 -22.74 12.92 -8.09
CA LEU A 416 -22.93 11.56 -8.63
C LEU A 416 -23.17 10.49 -7.54
N ASP A 417 -23.42 10.89 -6.29
CA ASP A 417 -23.58 9.99 -5.13
C ASP A 417 -22.43 8.99 -4.92
N LEU A 418 -21.22 9.32 -5.41
CA LEU A 418 -20.03 8.51 -5.22
C LEU A 418 -19.36 8.77 -3.87
N LEU A 419 -19.49 9.98 -3.37
CA LEU A 419 -18.96 10.43 -2.08
C LEU A 419 -20.04 11.10 -1.26
N THR A 420 -19.93 10.94 0.06
CA THR A 420 -20.81 11.64 1.01
C THR A 420 -20.50 13.13 1.00
N ASP A 421 -21.55 13.96 1.03
CA ASP A 421 -21.40 15.41 1.18
C ASP A 421 -20.64 15.77 2.46
N TYR A 422 -19.86 16.83 2.41
CA TYR A 422 -19.05 17.29 3.53
C TYR A 422 -19.30 18.77 3.83
N LYS A 423 -19.12 19.13 5.10
CA LYS A 423 -19.17 20.52 5.55
C LYS A 423 -17.80 20.93 6.07
N VAL A 424 -17.31 22.07 5.59
CA VAL A 424 -16.07 22.67 6.06
C VAL A 424 -16.39 23.61 7.21
N ILE A 425 -15.83 23.34 8.40
CA ILE A 425 -15.92 24.21 9.55
C ILE A 425 -14.57 24.93 9.70
N ILE A 426 -14.59 26.23 9.55
CA ILE A 426 -13.41 27.07 9.78
C ILE A 426 -13.43 27.56 11.22
N LEU A 427 -12.43 27.13 12.01
CA LEU A 427 -12.25 27.54 13.38
C LEU A 427 -11.20 28.64 13.46
N ALA A 428 -11.62 29.88 13.73
CA ALA A 428 -10.71 30.99 13.93
C ALA A 428 -10.28 31.04 15.41
N VAL A 429 -8.95 30.91 15.65
CA VAL A 429 -8.37 31.06 16.98
C VAL A 429 -7.76 32.47 17.08
N ARG A 430 -8.35 33.34 17.89
CA ARG A 430 -7.83 34.69 18.10
C ARG A 430 -6.55 34.67 18.94
N LYS A 431 -5.60 35.57 18.60
CA LYS A 431 -4.30 35.67 19.24
C LYS A 431 -4.41 35.93 20.76
N GLU A 432 -5.46 36.59 21.21
CA GLU A 432 -5.77 36.87 22.62
C GLU A 432 -6.06 35.60 23.42
N ASN A 433 -6.62 34.58 22.78
CA ASN A 433 -6.91 33.29 23.40
C ASN A 433 -5.66 32.38 23.51
N LEU A 434 -4.58 32.74 22.81
CA LEU A 434 -3.32 32.00 22.83
C LEU A 434 -2.45 32.33 24.02
N SER A 435 -2.40 33.60 24.45
CA SER A 435 -1.48 34.06 25.49
C SER A 435 -1.74 33.40 26.85
N GLY A 436 -3.01 33.24 27.25
CA GLY A 436 -3.37 32.57 28.49
C GLY A 436 -3.03 31.07 28.51
N VAL A 437 -3.30 30.39 27.40
CA VAL A 437 -3.05 28.94 27.27
C VAL A 437 -1.55 28.68 27.13
N THR A 438 -0.84 29.48 26.33
CA THR A 438 0.62 29.34 26.15
C THR A 438 1.36 29.51 27.49
N ASN A 439 0.95 30.47 28.30
CA ASN A 439 1.54 30.67 29.62
C ASN A 439 1.26 29.49 30.58
N SER A 440 0.05 28.93 30.53
CA SER A 440 -0.30 27.75 31.34
C SER A 440 0.45 26.50 30.89
N VAL A 441 0.57 26.29 29.59
CA VAL A 441 1.33 25.17 28.99
C VAL A 441 2.81 25.30 29.32
N ASN A 442 3.42 26.49 29.13
CA ASN A 442 4.83 26.71 29.46
C ASN A 442 5.12 26.51 30.97
N LYS A 443 4.21 26.93 31.85
CA LYS A 443 4.34 26.70 33.28
C LYS A 443 4.28 25.21 33.65
N LYS A 444 3.45 24.45 32.95
CA LYS A 444 3.34 22.98 33.13
C LYS A 444 4.55 22.25 32.54
N ILE A 445 5.07 22.68 31.41
CA ILE A 445 6.32 22.19 30.80
C ILE A 445 7.50 22.39 31.75
N SER A 446 7.64 23.60 32.30
CA SER A 446 8.73 23.90 33.26
C SER A 446 8.67 23.04 34.52
N ARG A 447 7.47 22.66 34.97
CA ARG A 447 7.30 21.73 36.09
C ARG A 447 7.73 20.30 35.73
N LEU A 448 7.30 19.79 34.59
CA LEU A 448 7.66 18.45 34.11
C LEU A 448 9.16 18.32 33.82
N GLU A 449 9.80 19.39 33.34
CA GLU A 449 11.26 19.44 33.17
C GLU A 449 12.00 19.41 34.53
N ALA A 450 11.46 20.12 35.54
CA ALA A 450 12.00 20.09 36.90
C ALA A 450 11.83 18.69 37.56
N GLU A 451 10.85 17.91 37.11
CA GLU A 451 10.60 16.53 37.54
C GLU A 451 11.41 15.50 36.73
N GLY A 452 12.32 15.95 35.83
CA GLY A 452 13.23 15.08 35.05
C GLY A 452 12.64 14.50 33.74
N THR A 453 11.47 14.94 33.31
CA THR A 453 10.87 14.49 32.05
C THR A 453 11.48 15.26 30.86
N LYS A 454 12.15 14.54 29.94
CA LYS A 454 12.65 15.13 28.68
C LYS A 454 11.49 15.37 27.73
N LEU A 455 11.09 16.65 27.57
CA LEU A 455 10.09 17.07 26.60
C LEU A 455 10.77 17.65 25.36
N ASP A 456 10.29 17.26 24.17
CA ASP A 456 10.78 17.82 22.91
C ASP A 456 10.10 19.19 22.66
N LYS A 457 10.81 20.27 23.01
CA LYS A 457 10.34 21.67 22.85
C LYS A 457 9.95 22.05 21.43
N LYS A 458 10.45 21.33 20.40
CA LYS A 458 10.09 21.58 19.00
C LYS A 458 8.66 21.14 18.66
N LEU A 459 8.05 20.27 19.46
CA LEU A 459 6.69 19.77 19.24
C LEU A 459 5.59 20.73 19.72
N ILE A 460 5.93 21.68 20.62
CA ILE A 460 4.94 22.59 21.20
C ILE A 460 5.20 24.00 20.64
N ASN A 461 4.86 24.18 19.37
CA ASN A 461 4.83 25.49 18.74
C ASN A 461 3.42 26.11 18.82
N ASN A 462 3.34 27.42 18.51
CA ASN A 462 2.07 28.15 18.51
C ASN A 462 1.03 27.52 17.56
N GLU A 463 1.44 26.90 16.48
CA GLU A 463 0.57 26.21 15.54
C GLU A 463 -0.09 24.95 16.15
N PHE A 464 0.67 24.16 16.88
CA PHE A 464 0.15 23.00 17.60
C PHE A 464 -0.85 23.40 18.70
N VAL A 465 -0.54 24.45 19.46
CA VAL A 465 -1.46 25.01 20.47
C VAL A 465 -2.74 25.54 19.81
N CYS A 466 -2.64 26.21 18.66
CA CYS A 466 -3.80 26.66 17.89
C CYS A 466 -4.68 25.48 17.42
N LYS A 467 -4.07 24.41 16.91
CA LYS A 467 -4.77 23.21 16.49
C LYS A 467 -5.54 22.56 17.65
N ILE A 468 -4.92 22.46 18.82
CA ILE A 468 -5.58 21.90 20.02
C ILE A 468 -6.75 22.78 20.47
N ILE A 469 -6.55 24.09 20.59
CA ILE A 469 -7.61 25.03 21.01
C ILE A 469 -8.75 25.02 19.99
N GLY A 470 -8.43 25.06 18.69
CA GLY A 470 -9.42 25.00 17.62
C GLY A 470 -10.23 23.71 17.70
N THR A 471 -9.58 22.57 17.87
CA THR A 471 -10.25 21.26 18.01
C THR A 471 -11.14 21.23 19.24
N HIS A 472 -10.65 21.71 20.41
CA HIS A 472 -11.44 21.76 21.64
C HIS A 472 -12.68 22.66 21.50
N LYS A 473 -12.52 23.85 20.94
CA LYS A 473 -13.65 24.78 20.69
C LYS A 473 -14.66 24.20 19.70
N GLY A 474 -14.18 23.55 18.63
CA GLY A 474 -15.02 22.88 17.67
C GLY A 474 -15.83 21.74 18.28
N LEU A 475 -15.22 20.93 19.15
CA LEU A 475 -15.89 19.86 19.89
C LEU A 475 -16.92 20.40 20.90
N ALA A 476 -16.57 21.52 21.57
CA ALA A 476 -17.44 22.19 22.55
C ALA A 476 -18.52 23.07 21.89
N LYS A 477 -18.57 23.14 20.55
CA LYS A 477 -19.46 24.03 19.79
C LYS A 477 -19.30 25.52 20.15
N GLN A 478 -18.10 25.90 20.62
CA GLN A 478 -17.79 27.28 20.99
C GLN A 478 -17.23 28.04 19.79
N ASP A 479 -17.67 29.28 19.60
CA ASP A 479 -17.16 30.20 18.56
C ASP A 479 -17.24 29.63 17.11
N LEU A 480 -18.23 28.81 16.80
CA LEU A 480 -18.47 28.31 15.45
C LEU A 480 -19.15 29.40 14.61
N ILE A 481 -18.50 29.82 13.53
CA ILE A 481 -19.08 30.71 12.52
C ILE A 481 -19.46 29.85 11.33
N ALA A 482 -20.74 29.80 10.98
CA ALA A 482 -21.20 29.18 9.75
C ALA A 482 -20.83 30.09 8.56
N LEU A 483 -20.23 29.49 7.52
CA LEU A 483 -19.88 30.21 6.28
C LEU A 483 -21.10 30.49 5.38
N ASP A 484 -22.27 29.93 5.71
CA ASP A 484 -23.52 30.15 4.98
C ASP A 484 -24.33 31.22 5.67
N ASP A 485 -24.40 32.40 5.05
CA ASP A 485 -25.13 33.54 5.59
C ASP A 485 -26.66 33.35 5.64
N GLU A 486 -27.24 32.37 4.95
CA GLU A 486 -28.69 32.16 4.87
C GLU A 486 -29.27 31.17 5.87
N ASN A 487 -28.47 30.33 6.55
CA ASN A 487 -28.99 29.36 7.51
C ASN A 487 -28.08 29.17 8.73
N LYS A 488 -28.35 29.92 9.80
CA LYS A 488 -27.86 29.64 11.16
C LYS A 488 -28.52 28.35 11.71
N LYS A 489 -28.25 27.20 11.09
CA LYS A 489 -28.63 25.90 11.67
C LYS A 489 -27.48 25.41 12.55
N ASP A 490 -27.80 25.14 13.81
CA ASP A 490 -26.92 24.45 14.77
C ASP A 490 -26.46 23.12 14.17
N TYR A 491 -25.17 23.02 13.84
CA TYR A 491 -24.60 21.78 13.32
C TYR A 491 -24.38 20.79 14.47
N ASP A 492 -25.01 19.63 14.39
CA ASP A 492 -24.82 18.57 15.37
C ASP A 492 -23.48 17.85 15.17
N LEU A 493 -22.48 18.21 15.98
CA LEU A 493 -21.18 17.58 16.03
C LEU A 493 -21.17 16.27 16.84
N GLN A 494 -22.26 15.92 17.51
CA GLN A 494 -22.30 14.73 18.38
C GLN A 494 -22.16 13.42 17.60
N ASN A 495 -22.59 13.38 16.34
CA ASN A 495 -22.48 12.18 15.49
C ASN A 495 -21.06 11.92 14.94
N LYS A 496 -20.12 12.86 15.10
CA LYS A 496 -18.73 12.73 14.62
C LYS A 496 -17.74 12.21 15.66
N LYS A 497 -18.16 11.72 16.82
CA LYS A 497 -17.29 11.11 17.85
C LYS A 497 -16.52 9.84 17.40
N ARG A 498 -16.69 9.39 16.16
CA ARG A 498 -16.13 8.12 15.66
C ARG A 498 -14.90 8.27 14.73
N HIS A 499 -14.33 9.44 14.54
CA HIS A 499 -13.15 9.57 13.69
C HIS A 499 -11.84 9.44 14.49
N HIS A 500 -11.02 8.47 14.09
CA HIS A 500 -9.77 8.00 14.74
C HIS A 500 -8.72 9.10 15.02
N SER A 501 -8.68 10.19 14.26
CA SER A 501 -7.71 11.28 14.45
C SER A 501 -7.93 12.08 15.74
N LEU A 502 -9.18 12.19 16.19
CA LEU A 502 -9.52 12.91 17.43
C LEU A 502 -9.21 12.09 18.69
N SER A 503 -9.21 10.76 18.60
CA SER A 503 -8.91 9.88 19.74
C SER A 503 -7.43 9.96 20.17
N LYS A 504 -6.50 10.22 19.25
CA LYS A 504 -5.08 10.42 19.57
C LYS A 504 -4.85 11.73 20.34
N SER A 505 -5.51 12.81 19.94
CA SER A 505 -5.41 14.11 20.62
C SER A 505 -6.04 14.07 22.01
N HIS A 506 -7.15 13.34 22.17
CA HIS A 506 -7.82 13.20 23.47
C HIS A 506 -7.03 12.30 24.44
N LYS A 507 -6.39 11.24 23.95
CA LYS A 507 -5.49 10.38 24.76
C LYS A 507 -4.23 11.12 25.23
N LEU A 508 -3.73 12.07 24.44
CA LEU A 508 -2.60 12.94 24.82
C LEU A 508 -2.99 13.94 25.92
N LEU A 509 -4.23 14.46 25.87
CA LEU A 509 -4.73 15.39 26.90
C LEU A 509 -5.14 14.69 28.21
N GLN A 510 -5.51 13.41 28.19
CA GLN A 510 -5.87 12.63 29.39
C GLN A 510 -4.66 11.96 30.07
N LYS A 511 -3.50 11.86 29.41
CA LYS A 511 -2.27 11.29 29.98
C LYS A 511 -1.37 12.35 30.67
N HIS A 512 -1.79 13.58 30.65
CA HIS A 512 -1.15 14.72 31.29
C HIS A 512 -2.20 15.57 32.03
#